data_301c91ac343a5feee19abd9e7b53a4c9
#
_entry.id   301c91ac343a5feee19abd9e7b53a4c9
#
_cell.length_a   1.000
_cell.length_b   1.000
_cell.length_c   1.000
_cell.angle_alpha   90.00
_cell.angle_beta   90.00
_cell.angle_gamma   90.00
#
_symmetry.space_group_name_H-M   'P 1'
#
loop_
_entity.id
_entity.type
_entity.pdbx_description
1 polymer ?
#
loop_
_entity_poly.entity_id
_entity_poly.type
_entity_poly.pdbx_seq_one_letter_code
_entity_poly.pdbx_strand_id
1 'polypeptide(L)'
;MKDDAELLSKAREGDERAFAELVTRYQHIAWSVCMRITENQHDAEDALQHALASTWKNLSRFRGESKFGTWFYRIASNAAVALVRKRKQEKPIDDDEDGYFIQLEDTAAAFEEQLADHDRLSIALQQINADSREALVLAEVAGLTYAEIAVHQNASLSAVKVRIHRAKKKLADLLEK
;
A
#
# COMPACT_ATOMS: atom_id res chain seq x y z
N MET A 1 24.40 -15.08 -1.56
CA MET A 1 23.18 -14.40 -1.09
C MET A 1 22.21 -15.50 -0.69
N LYS A 2 21.75 -15.54 0.55
CA LYS A 2 20.83 -16.59 1.02
C LYS A 2 19.53 -16.51 0.24
N ASP A 3 18.95 -17.67 -0.07
CA ASP A 3 17.63 -17.72 -0.72
C ASP A 3 16.52 -17.34 0.27
N ASP A 4 15.41 -16.83 -0.24
CA ASP A 4 14.23 -16.46 0.59
C ASP A 4 13.70 -17.67 1.37
N ALA A 5 13.76 -18.87 0.79
CA ALA A 5 13.33 -20.10 1.45
C ALA A 5 14.22 -20.42 2.68
N GLU A 6 15.52 -20.23 2.59
CA GLU A 6 16.46 -20.42 3.71
C GLU A 6 16.21 -19.39 4.81
N LEU A 7 16.05 -18.10 4.44
CA LEU A 7 15.78 -17.04 5.41
C LEU A 7 14.43 -17.24 6.10
N LEU A 8 13.42 -17.65 5.35
CA LEU A 8 12.09 -17.93 5.87
C LEU A 8 12.10 -19.10 6.86
N SER A 9 12.84 -20.17 6.56
CA SER A 9 12.98 -21.31 7.47
C SER A 9 13.60 -20.89 8.81
N LYS A 10 14.72 -20.16 8.77
CA LYS A 10 15.40 -19.67 9.97
C LYS A 10 14.55 -18.67 10.76
N ALA A 11 13.89 -17.76 10.07
CA ALA A 11 13.00 -16.80 10.72
C ALA A 11 11.81 -17.49 11.44
N ARG A 12 11.30 -18.59 10.90
CA ARG A 12 10.27 -19.41 11.55
C ARG A 12 10.75 -20.08 12.82
N GLU A 13 12.04 -20.36 12.91
CA GLU A 13 12.70 -20.92 14.09
C GLU A 13 13.05 -19.85 15.15
N GLY A 14 12.68 -18.57 14.85
CA GLY A 14 12.89 -17.45 15.75
C GLY A 14 14.18 -16.64 15.48
N ASP A 15 14.84 -16.86 14.36
CA ASP A 15 16.02 -16.06 13.97
C ASP A 15 15.59 -14.68 13.47
N GLU A 16 15.67 -13.68 14.36
CA GLU A 16 15.33 -12.29 14.07
C GLU A 16 16.21 -11.67 12.97
N ARG A 17 17.49 -12.12 12.86
CA ARG A 17 18.41 -11.62 11.83
C ARG A 17 17.99 -12.12 10.45
N ALA A 18 17.59 -13.38 10.36
CA ALA A 18 17.07 -13.95 9.12
C ALA A 18 15.76 -13.25 8.71
N PHE A 19 14.90 -12.94 9.66
CA PHE A 19 13.68 -12.15 9.40
C PHE A 19 14.02 -10.74 8.91
N ALA A 20 14.90 -10.02 9.60
CA ALA A 20 15.32 -8.69 9.21
C ALA A 20 15.92 -8.67 7.78
N GLU A 21 16.78 -9.63 7.45
CA GLU A 21 17.34 -9.77 6.10
C GLU A 21 16.24 -10.06 5.07
N LEU A 22 15.28 -10.92 5.39
CA LEU A 22 14.16 -11.25 4.51
C LEU A 22 13.28 -10.03 4.22
N VAL A 23 12.82 -9.32 5.26
CA VAL A 23 11.92 -8.17 5.08
C VAL A 23 12.61 -6.99 4.43
N THR A 24 13.93 -6.80 4.62
CA THR A 24 14.69 -5.72 3.96
C THR A 24 14.58 -5.77 2.43
N ARG A 25 14.43 -6.96 1.85
CA ARG A 25 14.28 -7.15 0.40
C ARG A 25 12.94 -6.62 -0.13
N TYR A 26 11.92 -6.60 0.71
CA TYR A 26 10.52 -6.31 0.34
C TYR A 26 9.99 -5.01 0.93
N GLN A 27 10.65 -4.45 1.96
CA GLN A 27 10.14 -3.30 2.70
C GLN A 27 9.96 -2.04 1.84
N HIS A 28 10.78 -1.85 0.81
CA HIS A 28 10.66 -0.69 -0.08
C HIS A 28 9.32 -0.68 -0.84
N ILE A 29 8.91 -1.85 -1.38
CA ILE A 29 7.62 -1.98 -2.06
C ILE A 29 6.47 -1.89 -1.05
N ALA A 30 6.62 -2.54 0.12
CA ALA A 30 5.62 -2.44 1.19
C ALA A 30 5.41 -0.99 1.67
N TRP A 31 6.50 -0.23 1.79
CA TRP A 31 6.44 1.21 2.05
C TRP A 31 5.66 1.96 0.98
N SER A 32 5.98 1.72 -0.30
CA SER A 32 5.28 2.34 -1.41
C SER A 32 3.79 2.01 -1.43
N VAL A 33 3.41 0.77 -1.09
CA VAL A 33 2.00 0.36 -0.92
C VAL A 33 1.34 1.18 0.19
N CYS A 34 1.96 1.25 1.38
CA CYS A 34 1.44 2.03 2.50
C CYS A 34 1.26 3.50 2.12
N MET A 35 2.29 4.14 1.54
CA MET A 35 2.25 5.53 1.12
C MET A 35 1.12 5.83 0.13
N ARG A 36 0.94 4.99 -0.90
CA ARG A 36 -0.10 5.19 -1.93
C ARG A 36 -1.52 4.91 -1.45
N ILE A 37 -1.68 4.16 -0.36
CA ILE A 37 -2.99 3.89 0.24
C ILE A 37 -3.34 4.98 1.25
N THR A 38 -2.41 5.35 2.13
CA THR A 38 -2.66 6.32 3.21
C THR A 38 -2.57 7.77 2.73
N GLU A 39 -1.73 8.01 1.71
CA GLU A 39 -1.39 9.36 1.22
C GLU A 39 -0.96 10.30 2.37
N ASN A 40 -0.30 9.72 3.37
CA ASN A 40 0.23 10.41 4.53
C ASN A 40 1.45 9.66 5.06
N GLN A 41 2.59 10.34 5.21
CA GLN A 41 3.84 9.71 5.60
C GLN A 41 3.76 9.08 6.99
N HIS A 42 3.18 9.75 7.96
CA HIS A 42 3.06 9.25 9.33
C HIS A 42 2.19 7.99 9.39
N ASP A 43 1.03 8.02 8.73
CA ASP A 43 0.15 6.85 8.63
C ASP A 43 0.84 5.69 7.88
N ALA A 44 1.66 5.99 6.87
CA ALA A 44 2.41 4.97 6.13
C ALA A 44 3.51 4.31 6.98
N GLU A 45 4.21 5.10 7.80
CA GLU A 45 5.19 4.60 8.77
C GLU A 45 4.53 3.67 9.79
N ASP A 46 3.41 4.09 10.37
CA ASP A 46 2.64 3.30 11.32
C ASP A 46 2.10 2.01 10.67
N ALA A 47 1.57 2.10 9.44
CA ALA A 47 1.09 0.94 8.70
C ALA A 47 2.22 -0.08 8.45
N LEU A 48 3.39 0.39 8.03
CA LEU A 48 4.54 -0.48 7.78
C LEU A 48 5.03 -1.15 9.06
N GLN A 49 5.12 -0.40 10.17
CA GLN A 49 5.50 -0.96 11.47
C GLN A 49 4.51 -2.03 11.93
N HIS A 50 3.21 -1.76 11.83
CA HIS A 50 2.18 -2.75 12.14
C HIS A 50 2.26 -3.98 11.24
N ALA A 51 2.55 -3.78 9.94
CA ALA A 51 2.73 -4.88 9.00
C ALA A 51 3.95 -5.75 9.36
N LEU A 52 5.07 -5.15 9.72
CA LEU A 52 6.27 -5.88 10.16
C LEU A 52 6.02 -6.72 11.41
N ALA A 53 5.41 -6.12 12.43
CA ALA A 53 5.05 -6.81 13.67
C ALA A 53 4.05 -7.95 13.42
N SER A 54 3.02 -7.70 12.60
CA SER A 54 2.03 -8.72 12.22
C SER A 54 2.64 -9.85 11.40
N THR A 55 3.56 -9.53 10.48
CA THR A 55 4.30 -10.51 9.68
C THR A 55 5.13 -11.42 10.57
N TRP A 56 5.90 -10.87 11.49
CA TRP A 56 6.68 -11.64 12.47
C TRP A 56 5.80 -12.57 13.30
N LYS A 57 4.74 -12.03 13.89
CA LYS A 57 3.80 -12.78 14.73
C LYS A 57 3.11 -13.94 14.00
N ASN A 58 2.83 -13.76 12.71
CA ASN A 58 2.09 -14.75 11.90
C ASN A 58 2.99 -15.56 10.97
N LEU A 59 4.32 -15.44 11.08
CA LEU A 59 5.26 -16.08 10.16
C LEU A 59 5.13 -17.62 10.15
N SER A 60 4.82 -18.22 11.30
CA SER A 60 4.56 -19.65 11.43
C SER A 60 3.32 -20.12 10.65
N ARG A 61 2.38 -19.23 10.38
CA ARG A 61 1.14 -19.51 9.62
C ARG A 61 1.29 -19.33 8.12
N PHE A 62 2.40 -18.76 7.66
CA PHE A 62 2.67 -18.61 6.24
C PHE A 62 2.92 -19.99 5.60
N ARG A 63 1.99 -20.45 4.76
CA ARG A 63 2.02 -21.81 4.18
C ARG A 63 2.81 -21.92 2.88
N GLY A 64 3.31 -20.80 2.32
CA GLY A 64 4.00 -20.79 1.02
C GLY A 64 3.07 -20.94 -0.19
N GLU A 65 1.77 -20.73 -0.01
CA GLU A 65 0.78 -20.74 -1.10
C GLU A 65 0.95 -19.55 -2.07
N SER A 66 1.66 -18.54 -1.66
CA SER A 66 2.09 -17.40 -2.46
C SER A 66 3.56 -17.10 -2.21
N LYS A 67 4.16 -16.19 -3.00
CA LYS A 67 5.49 -15.65 -2.68
C LYS A 67 5.43 -14.87 -1.36
N PHE A 68 6.53 -14.85 -0.60
CA PHE A 68 6.61 -14.09 0.66
C PHE A 68 6.26 -12.60 0.45
N GLY A 69 6.81 -11.97 -0.60
CA GLY A 69 6.51 -10.58 -0.93
C GLY A 69 5.01 -10.32 -1.12
N THR A 70 4.32 -11.17 -1.90
CA THR A 70 2.86 -11.07 -2.09
C THR A 70 2.11 -11.11 -0.76
N TRP A 71 2.48 -12.04 0.11
CA TRP A 71 1.86 -12.17 1.43
C TRP A 71 2.14 -10.95 2.31
N PHE A 72 3.38 -10.47 2.34
CA PHE A 72 3.78 -9.29 3.10
C PHE A 72 3.08 -8.01 2.61
N TYR A 73 2.97 -7.80 1.28
CA TYR A 73 2.27 -6.64 0.71
C TYR A 73 0.78 -6.62 1.04
N ARG A 74 0.14 -7.79 1.12
CA ARG A 74 -1.26 -7.92 1.56
C ARG A 74 -1.42 -7.51 3.03
N ILE A 75 -0.47 -7.87 3.89
CA ILE A 75 -0.47 -7.45 5.30
C ILE A 75 -0.26 -5.93 5.39
N ALA A 76 0.67 -5.37 4.62
CA ALA A 76 0.93 -3.93 4.56
C ALA A 76 -0.30 -3.14 4.06
N SER A 77 -0.94 -3.62 3.00
CA SER A 77 -2.18 -3.04 2.47
C SER A 77 -3.30 -3.05 3.52
N ASN A 78 -3.53 -4.18 4.19
CA ASN A 78 -4.53 -4.27 5.25
C ASN A 78 -4.27 -3.27 6.39
N ALA A 79 -3.02 -3.13 6.82
CA ALA A 79 -2.65 -2.16 7.87
C ALA A 79 -2.93 -0.72 7.42
N ALA A 80 -2.55 -0.37 6.19
CA ALA A 80 -2.78 0.96 5.62
C ALA A 80 -4.28 1.28 5.48
N VAL A 81 -5.08 0.35 4.94
CA VAL A 81 -6.53 0.51 4.81
C VAL A 81 -7.21 0.68 6.17
N ALA A 82 -6.77 -0.07 7.19
CA ALA A 82 -7.31 0.04 8.54
C ALA A 82 -7.09 1.44 9.12
N LEU A 83 -5.90 2.04 8.93
CA LEU A 83 -5.63 3.42 9.38
C LEU A 83 -6.47 4.46 8.63
N VAL A 84 -6.61 4.32 7.31
CA VAL A 84 -7.47 5.22 6.52
C VAL A 84 -8.92 5.15 6.99
N ARG A 85 -9.45 3.94 7.26
CA ARG A 85 -10.81 3.76 7.78
C ARG A 85 -10.99 4.39 9.16
N LYS A 86 -10.03 4.15 10.08
CA LYS A 86 -10.03 4.73 11.42
C LYS A 86 -10.06 6.26 11.35
N ARG A 87 -9.20 6.88 10.54
CA ARG A 87 -9.15 8.34 10.38
C ARG A 87 -10.47 8.93 9.85
N LYS A 88 -11.15 8.23 8.95
CA LYS A 88 -12.47 8.66 8.46
C LYS A 88 -13.56 8.60 9.53
N GLN A 89 -13.47 7.63 10.46
CA GLN A 89 -14.43 7.48 11.56
C GLN A 89 -14.20 8.51 12.68
N GLU A 90 -12.96 8.97 12.87
CA GLU A 90 -12.59 9.96 13.90
C GLU A 90 -12.88 11.41 13.47
N LYS A 91 -13.15 11.67 12.18
CA LYS A 91 -13.64 12.98 11.73
C LYS A 91 -15.13 13.09 12.07
N PRO A 92 -15.60 14.19 12.73
CA PRO A 92 -17.01 14.46 12.88
C PRO A 92 -17.67 14.48 11.49
N ILE A 93 -18.92 14.03 11.41
CA ILE A 93 -19.72 14.10 10.21
C ILE A 93 -20.10 15.58 10.01
N ASP A 94 -19.19 16.36 9.45
CA ASP A 94 -19.53 17.60 8.79
C ASP A 94 -19.43 17.32 7.29
N ASP A 95 -20.59 17.39 6.66
CA ASP A 95 -20.74 17.41 5.22
C ASP A 95 -19.89 18.55 4.66
N ASP A 96 -18.74 18.19 4.06
CA ASP A 96 -18.19 18.98 2.95
C ASP A 96 -17.13 18.15 2.22
N GLU A 97 -17.48 17.83 0.98
CA GLU A 97 -16.59 17.35 -0.09
C GLU A 97 -15.61 18.45 -0.50
N ASP A 98 -14.77 18.93 0.41
CA ASP A 98 -13.70 19.85 0.02
C ASP A 98 -12.33 19.31 0.43
N GLY A 99 -11.55 19.10 -0.63
CA GLY A 99 -10.20 18.61 -0.53
C GLY A 99 -9.33 19.50 0.37
N TYR A 100 -8.69 18.87 1.34
CA TYR A 100 -7.67 19.52 2.16
C TYR A 100 -6.46 19.87 1.29
N PHE A 101 -6.33 21.15 0.94
CA PHE A 101 -5.09 21.69 0.41
C PHE A 101 -4.08 21.83 1.53
N ILE A 102 -3.05 21.01 1.54
CA ILE A 102 -1.85 21.26 2.33
C ILE A 102 -1.02 22.24 1.51
N GLN A 103 -0.92 23.48 2.01
CA GLN A 103 0.09 24.43 1.53
C GLN A 103 1.46 23.93 1.97
N LEU A 104 2.30 23.57 1.01
CA LEU A 104 3.73 23.39 1.19
C LEU A 104 4.44 24.66 0.71
N GLU A 105 5.18 25.28 1.62
CA GLU A 105 6.06 26.41 1.31
C GLU A 105 7.31 25.97 0.52
N ASP A 106 7.70 26.83 -0.38
CA ASP A 106 8.73 26.73 -1.42
C ASP A 106 10.11 26.22 -1.01
N THR A 107 10.67 25.29 -1.80
CA THR A 107 12.12 25.25 -2.06
C THR A 107 12.49 24.55 -3.38
N ALA A 108 13.07 25.32 -4.33
CA ALA A 108 13.98 24.98 -5.45
C ALA A 108 13.48 24.21 -6.69
N ALA A 109 13.49 24.88 -7.83
CA ALA A 109 12.81 24.60 -9.11
C ALA A 109 13.07 23.27 -9.86
N ALA A 110 14.15 22.52 -9.64
CA ALA A 110 14.37 21.20 -10.29
C ALA A 110 13.90 20.02 -9.41
N PHE A 111 13.82 20.27 -8.11
CA PHE A 111 13.15 19.40 -7.15
C PHE A 111 11.62 19.59 -7.23
N GLU A 112 11.17 20.77 -7.63
CA GLU A 112 9.79 21.19 -7.78
C GLU A 112 9.02 20.39 -8.83
N GLU A 113 9.62 20.05 -9.97
CA GLU A 113 8.89 19.33 -11.02
C GLU A 113 8.60 17.88 -10.63
N GLN A 114 9.56 17.21 -9.98
CA GLN A 114 9.34 15.85 -9.44
C GLN A 114 8.43 15.86 -8.20
N LEU A 115 8.51 16.89 -7.35
CA LEU A 115 7.60 17.08 -6.22
C LEU A 115 6.19 17.40 -6.69
N ALA A 116 6.04 18.30 -7.67
CA ALA A 116 4.75 18.67 -8.23
C ALA A 116 4.03 17.48 -8.87
N ASP A 117 4.75 16.61 -9.59
CA ASP A 117 4.18 15.39 -10.15
C ASP A 117 3.80 14.37 -9.08
N HIS A 118 4.60 14.28 -8.00
CA HIS A 118 4.29 13.42 -6.86
C HIS A 118 3.05 13.91 -6.11
N ASP A 119 2.94 15.21 -5.89
CA ASP A 119 1.81 15.84 -5.21
C ASP A 119 0.53 15.74 -6.04
N ARG A 120 0.62 15.96 -7.36
CA ARG A 120 -0.51 15.77 -8.28
C ARG A 120 -1.02 14.32 -8.29
N LEU A 121 -0.12 13.35 -8.31
CA LEU A 121 -0.47 11.94 -8.24
C LEU A 121 -1.13 11.60 -6.88
N SER A 122 -0.60 12.13 -5.79
CA SER A 122 -1.14 11.94 -4.44
C SER A 122 -2.57 12.47 -4.33
N ILE A 123 -2.80 13.72 -4.76
CA ILE A 123 -4.12 14.34 -4.79
C ILE A 123 -5.09 13.54 -5.68
N ALA A 124 -4.64 13.08 -6.84
CA ALA A 124 -5.46 12.29 -7.75
C ALA A 124 -5.84 10.92 -7.16
N LEU A 125 -4.91 10.26 -6.47
CA LEU A 125 -5.18 8.99 -5.78
C LEU A 125 -6.19 9.15 -4.64
N GLN A 126 -6.17 10.26 -3.91
CA GLN A 126 -7.15 10.54 -2.84
C GLN A 126 -8.58 10.63 -3.37
N GLN A 127 -8.77 11.04 -4.62
CA GLN A 127 -10.08 11.12 -5.27
C GLN A 127 -10.61 9.78 -5.78
N ILE A 128 -9.82 8.72 -5.71
CA ILE A 128 -10.25 7.36 -6.05
C ILE A 128 -10.80 6.70 -4.77
N ASN A 129 -11.94 6.00 -4.89
CA ASN A 129 -12.48 5.28 -3.73
C ASN A 129 -11.47 4.25 -3.19
N ALA A 130 -11.53 3.98 -1.88
CA ALA A 130 -10.52 3.20 -1.17
C ALA A 130 -10.27 1.80 -1.78
N ASP A 131 -11.33 1.06 -2.13
CA ASP A 131 -11.19 -0.29 -2.68
C ASP A 131 -10.55 -0.29 -4.07
N SER A 132 -10.90 0.68 -4.92
CA SER A 132 -10.33 0.80 -6.27
C SER A 132 -8.88 1.30 -6.22
N ARG A 133 -8.55 2.21 -5.30
CA ARG A 133 -7.19 2.68 -5.05
C ARG A 133 -6.32 1.54 -4.55
N GLU A 134 -6.77 0.78 -3.55
CA GLU A 134 -6.06 -0.38 -3.04
C GLU A 134 -5.80 -1.41 -4.15
N ALA A 135 -6.82 -1.77 -4.93
CA ALA A 135 -6.67 -2.72 -6.04
C ALA A 135 -5.65 -2.23 -7.08
N LEU A 136 -5.69 -0.94 -7.43
CA LEU A 136 -4.74 -0.32 -8.36
C LEU A 136 -3.31 -0.36 -7.80
N VAL A 137 -3.11 0.01 -6.54
CA VAL A 137 -1.80 0.03 -5.88
C VAL A 137 -1.22 -1.38 -5.78
N LEU A 138 -2.02 -2.37 -5.39
CA LEU A 138 -1.58 -3.76 -5.32
C LEU A 138 -1.19 -4.32 -6.69
N ALA A 139 -1.89 -3.95 -7.76
CA ALA A 139 -1.55 -4.37 -9.11
C ALA A 139 -0.28 -3.68 -9.64
N GLU A 140 -0.22 -2.36 -9.57
CA GLU A 140 0.81 -1.57 -10.27
C GLU A 140 2.10 -1.40 -9.45
N VAL A 141 2.00 -1.33 -8.11
CA VAL A 141 3.15 -1.12 -7.23
C VAL A 141 3.67 -2.45 -6.69
N ALA A 142 2.79 -3.29 -6.18
CA ALA A 142 3.16 -4.56 -5.56
C ALA A 142 3.22 -5.74 -6.56
N GLY A 143 2.73 -5.56 -7.79
CA GLY A 143 2.77 -6.57 -8.85
C GLY A 143 1.90 -7.80 -8.59
N LEU A 144 0.84 -7.66 -7.79
CA LEU A 144 -0.11 -8.74 -7.56
C LEU A 144 -0.96 -8.98 -8.82
N THR A 145 -1.27 -10.25 -9.06
CA THR A 145 -2.25 -10.63 -10.08
C THR A 145 -3.66 -10.23 -9.66
N TYR A 146 -4.54 -10.02 -10.61
CA TYR A 146 -5.94 -9.69 -10.32
C TYR A 146 -6.67 -10.79 -9.53
N ALA A 147 -6.24 -12.05 -9.71
CA ALA A 147 -6.75 -13.17 -8.92
C ALA A 147 -6.33 -13.07 -7.44
N GLU A 148 -5.06 -12.74 -7.18
CA GLU A 148 -4.56 -12.51 -5.81
C GLU A 148 -5.25 -11.32 -5.15
N ILE A 149 -5.51 -10.25 -5.89
CA ILE A 149 -6.25 -9.07 -5.39
C ILE A 149 -7.72 -9.45 -5.11
N ALA A 150 -8.34 -10.25 -5.96
CA ALA A 150 -9.71 -10.73 -5.77
C ALA A 150 -9.86 -11.52 -4.45
N VAL A 151 -8.93 -12.43 -4.18
CA VAL A 151 -8.86 -13.16 -2.91
C VAL A 151 -8.62 -12.20 -1.74
N HIS A 152 -7.69 -11.25 -1.90
CA HIS A 152 -7.35 -10.28 -0.86
C HIS A 152 -8.55 -9.38 -0.47
N GLN A 153 -9.25 -8.85 -1.47
CA GLN A 153 -10.40 -7.97 -1.26
C GLN A 153 -11.73 -8.71 -1.03
N ASN A 154 -11.71 -10.04 -0.99
CA ASN A 154 -12.91 -10.88 -0.94
C ASN A 154 -13.94 -10.46 -2.01
N ALA A 155 -13.49 -10.28 -3.23
CA ALA A 155 -14.26 -9.83 -4.39
C ALA A 155 -14.15 -10.80 -5.56
N SER A 156 -15.04 -10.69 -6.53
CA SER A 156 -14.91 -11.46 -7.78
C SER A 156 -13.79 -10.89 -8.67
N LEU A 157 -13.20 -11.73 -9.50
CA LEU A 157 -12.19 -11.33 -10.47
C LEU A 157 -12.72 -10.22 -11.41
N SER A 158 -13.99 -10.31 -11.82
CA SER A 158 -14.64 -9.28 -12.64
C SER A 158 -14.76 -7.95 -11.90
N ALA A 159 -15.10 -7.96 -10.61
CA ALA A 159 -15.17 -6.75 -9.79
C ALA A 159 -13.80 -6.07 -9.69
N VAL A 160 -12.72 -6.83 -9.46
CA VAL A 160 -11.35 -6.29 -9.43
C VAL A 160 -10.95 -5.67 -10.76
N LYS A 161 -11.23 -6.36 -11.88
CA LYS A 161 -10.98 -5.79 -13.22
C LYS A 161 -11.68 -4.45 -13.42
N VAL A 162 -12.95 -4.35 -13.02
CA VAL A 162 -13.72 -3.11 -13.12
C VAL A 162 -13.16 -2.02 -12.19
N ARG A 163 -12.81 -2.36 -10.94
CA ARG A 163 -12.20 -1.42 -9.99
C ARG A 163 -10.90 -0.82 -10.55
N ILE A 164 -10.00 -1.65 -11.03
CA ILE A 164 -8.70 -1.21 -11.58
C ILE A 164 -8.91 -0.38 -12.85
N HIS A 165 -9.79 -0.82 -13.75
CA HIS A 165 -10.08 -0.06 -14.98
C HIS A 165 -10.63 1.33 -14.68
N ARG A 166 -11.61 1.42 -13.79
CA ARG A 166 -12.20 2.71 -13.38
C ARG A 166 -11.19 3.60 -12.66
N ALA A 167 -10.35 3.01 -11.80
CA ALA A 167 -9.28 3.74 -11.12
C ALA A 167 -8.28 4.33 -12.11
N LYS A 168 -7.80 3.53 -13.07
CA LYS A 168 -6.88 3.99 -14.14
C LYS A 168 -7.49 5.12 -14.96
N LYS A 169 -8.74 4.97 -15.39
CA LYS A 169 -9.43 5.99 -16.16
C LYS A 169 -9.55 7.29 -15.36
N LYS A 170 -10.04 7.21 -14.13
CA LYS A 170 -10.18 8.40 -13.28
C LYS A 170 -8.83 9.07 -13.00
N LEU A 171 -7.77 8.27 -12.78
CA LEU A 171 -6.43 8.79 -12.57
C LEU A 171 -5.92 9.54 -13.81
N ALA A 172 -6.09 8.97 -15.00
CA ALA A 172 -5.73 9.64 -16.26
C ALA A 172 -6.49 10.96 -16.43
N ASP A 173 -7.82 10.95 -16.25
CA ASP A 173 -8.68 12.15 -16.35
C ASP A 173 -8.27 13.27 -15.37
N LEU A 174 -7.69 12.91 -14.20
CA LEU A 174 -7.24 13.88 -13.18
C LEU A 174 -5.84 14.41 -13.45
N LEU A 175 -4.97 13.62 -14.07
CA LEU A 175 -3.58 14.02 -14.36
C LEU A 175 -3.43 14.77 -15.69
N GLU A 176 -4.40 14.64 -16.62
CA GLU A 176 -4.42 15.37 -17.90
C GLU A 176 -4.95 16.81 -17.78
N LYS A 177 -5.49 17.19 -16.61
CA LYS A 177 -5.99 18.56 -16.30
C LYS A 177 -4.90 19.40 -15.65
#